data_8131b21342a641e24f771d25d9d1b00f
#
_entry.id   8131b21342a641e24f771d25d9d1b00f
#
_cell.length_a   1.000
_cell.length_b   1.000
_cell.length_c   1.000
_cell.angle_alpha   90.00
_cell.angle_beta   90.00
_cell.angle_gamma   90.00
#
_symmetry.space_group_name_H-M   'P 1'
#
loop_
_entity.id
_entity.type
_entity.pdbx_description
1 polymer ?
#
loop_
_entity_poly.entity_id
_entity_poly.type
_entity_poly.pdbx_seq_one_letter_code
_entity_poly.pdbx_strand_id
1 'polypeptide(L)'
;MSRGLSRSVARLLAGTMSLMLAAASPLLGQTPASAASVSLSADGSSWAGPAIDQWRQDVSPQGIQINFNPVGSAAGRTQWAIGQDDFTASDVPFRSSPDTGLGQSGHANGGGDRENPVYGYSYVPITAGGTTFMYNLVVGGKQVRDLRLSPQTIVDIFTGKITNWNDPKVTNDYGKALPSLPITPVIRSDGSGATAQFTRWMEHTHKDQWDAYCTSVNGVSCGDYTEFFPPSGRMVAQNGSDVVAGYIKSPGNVGTIGYDEYAFAKRSNWPVVKVLNAAGYYALPTASNVAVALTAAKIRGVDDGTPANDPNYLQQNLDGVYTMNDPRAYPISSYSYLIVPRAGASAPPPPRFNNDKGSALSRFLAYVLCDGQGKADDLGYSPIPRGLVKGGLLQTKAIPGNASPVDPDTLSNCANPTFNSAGELTVLKNAPMPSPCDKAGAPIDCTVQNGQPVKTGSGSGGTGGAAGGTGGAAGGSGGSGGTGGSGGAGGGTGGAGSGGAGDPNAAGAAGDPNAAGGAAGGDPNAPGAGDGTGDVVDPQTGQVVARGRGGSATEVAATVVEVSGKPEDWMLTSLTALELLAVVLVPPLLGRRLLRRRNGSGGTS
;
A
#
# COMPACT_ATOMS: atom_id res chain seq x y z
N MET A 1 4.47 87.36 -38.56
CA MET A 1 4.75 86.95 -37.18
C MET A 1 4.08 85.62 -36.92
N SER A 2 4.56 84.50 -37.47
CA SER A 2 4.01 83.17 -37.14
C SER A 2 4.96 82.04 -37.65
N ARG A 3 6.15 81.98 -37.15
CA ARG A 3 7.07 80.83 -37.39
C ARG A 3 8.04 80.52 -36.25
N GLY A 4 7.78 81.04 -35.05
CA GLY A 4 8.72 80.91 -33.89
C GLY A 4 8.28 79.95 -32.76
N LEU A 5 6.99 79.50 -32.73
CA LEU A 5 6.48 78.71 -31.55
C LEU A 5 6.52 77.20 -31.72
N SER A 6 6.79 76.68 -32.93
CA SER A 6 6.69 75.22 -33.15
C SER A 6 7.96 74.41 -32.84
N ARG A 7 9.13 75.09 -32.67
CA ARG A 7 10.39 74.40 -32.41
C ARG A 7 10.73 74.24 -30.94
N SER A 8 10.15 75.06 -30.06
CA SER A 8 10.37 74.95 -28.61
C SER A 8 9.51 73.90 -27.92
N VAL A 9 8.28 73.70 -28.43
CA VAL A 9 7.35 72.66 -27.89
C VAL A 9 7.80 71.26 -28.29
N ALA A 10 8.37 71.09 -29.51
CA ALA A 10 8.92 69.80 -29.96
C ALA A 10 10.18 69.36 -29.19
N ARG A 11 10.98 70.32 -28.70
CA ARG A 11 12.18 70.00 -27.88
C ARG A 11 11.83 69.67 -26.41
N LEU A 12 10.77 70.21 -25.86
CA LEU A 12 10.32 69.88 -24.49
C LEU A 12 9.63 68.49 -24.46
N LEU A 13 8.86 68.13 -25.48
CA LEU A 13 8.24 66.79 -25.60
C LEU A 13 9.26 65.69 -25.85
N ALA A 14 10.34 65.94 -26.58
CA ALA A 14 11.40 64.98 -26.81
C ALA A 14 12.29 64.75 -25.53
N GLY A 15 12.46 65.80 -24.71
CA GLY A 15 13.22 65.72 -23.44
C GLY A 15 12.49 64.92 -22.33
N THR A 16 11.18 65.05 -22.25
CA THR A 16 10.37 64.36 -21.24
C THR A 16 10.14 62.88 -21.58
N MET A 17 10.09 62.54 -22.89
CA MET A 17 9.96 61.15 -23.34
C MET A 17 11.28 60.36 -23.16
N SER A 18 12.43 61.00 -23.29
CA SER A 18 13.73 60.36 -23.01
C SER A 18 14.02 60.20 -21.53
N LEU A 19 13.48 61.05 -20.64
CA LEU A 19 13.62 60.85 -19.19
C LEU A 19 12.68 59.79 -18.65
N MET A 20 11.50 59.56 -19.26
CA MET A 20 10.59 58.48 -18.86
C MET A 20 11.05 57.08 -19.32
N LEU A 21 11.81 56.98 -20.44
CA LEU A 21 12.38 55.69 -20.86
C LEU A 21 13.61 55.30 -20.04
N ALA A 22 14.33 56.23 -19.42
CA ALA A 22 15.48 55.93 -18.55
C ALA A 22 15.09 55.53 -17.11
N ALA A 23 13.86 55.89 -16.66
CA ALA A 23 13.34 55.53 -15.35
C ALA A 23 12.58 54.19 -15.32
N ALA A 24 12.22 53.61 -16.48
CA ALA A 24 11.50 52.34 -16.60
C ALA A 24 12.44 51.12 -16.76
N SER A 25 13.75 51.32 -16.84
CA SER A 25 14.71 50.25 -17.11
C SER A 25 15.24 49.43 -15.94
N PRO A 26 15.03 49.74 -14.65
CA PRO A 26 15.46 48.84 -13.58
C PRO A 26 14.40 47.85 -13.09
N LEU A 27 13.17 47.89 -13.65
CA LEU A 27 12.08 47.00 -13.17
C LEU A 27 11.84 45.76 -14.05
N LEU A 28 12.54 45.60 -15.17
CA LEU A 28 12.38 44.47 -16.09
C LEU A 28 13.52 43.43 -16.04
N GLY A 29 14.36 43.47 -15.00
CA GLY A 29 15.57 42.64 -14.94
C GLY A 29 15.76 41.74 -13.72
N GLN A 30 14.75 41.57 -12.86
CA GLN A 30 14.80 40.53 -11.84
C GLN A 30 13.84 39.42 -12.28
N THR A 31 14.24 38.58 -13.25
CA THR A 31 13.79 37.21 -13.23
C THR A 31 14.13 36.66 -11.86
N PRO A 32 13.15 36.16 -11.07
CA PRO A 32 13.50 35.46 -9.85
C PRO A 32 14.54 34.41 -10.26
N ALA A 33 15.72 34.45 -9.66
CA ALA A 33 16.70 33.40 -9.82
C ALA A 33 15.95 32.11 -9.49
N SER A 34 15.64 31.31 -10.50
CA SER A 34 15.08 29.99 -10.29
C SER A 34 16.10 29.28 -9.43
N ALA A 35 15.77 29.06 -8.15
CA ALA A 35 16.65 28.30 -7.28
C ALA A 35 16.96 27.01 -8.01
N ALA A 36 18.27 26.72 -8.20
CA ALA A 36 18.69 25.52 -8.91
C ALA A 36 18.01 24.32 -8.24
N SER A 37 17.22 23.56 -9.00
CA SER A 37 16.55 22.39 -8.47
C SER A 37 17.59 21.31 -8.15
N VAL A 38 17.47 20.69 -6.98
CA VAL A 38 18.30 19.54 -6.59
C VAL A 38 17.53 18.27 -6.87
N SER A 39 18.16 17.35 -7.62
CA SER A 39 17.57 16.03 -7.93
C SER A 39 18.16 14.98 -7.01
N LEU A 40 17.27 14.17 -6.41
CA LEU A 40 17.57 13.02 -5.59
C LEU A 40 17.02 11.76 -6.27
N SER A 41 17.81 10.68 -6.31
CA SER A 41 17.40 9.36 -6.78
C SER A 41 17.19 8.42 -5.61
N ALA A 42 16.18 7.56 -5.71
CA ALA A 42 15.90 6.56 -4.71
C ALA A 42 15.08 5.41 -5.29
N ASP A 43 15.43 4.21 -4.93
CA ASP A 43 14.65 3.00 -5.12
C ASP A 43 14.10 2.52 -3.78
N GLY A 44 13.16 1.57 -3.78
CA GLY A 44 12.79 0.93 -2.52
C GLY A 44 11.36 0.44 -2.38
N SER A 45 10.87 0.45 -1.16
CA SER A 45 9.61 -0.13 -0.74
C SER A 45 8.42 0.31 -1.60
N SER A 46 7.76 -0.65 -2.25
CA SER A 46 6.49 -0.41 -2.92
C SER A 46 5.35 -0.17 -1.92
N TRP A 47 5.49 -0.68 -0.70
CA TRP A 47 4.58 -0.44 0.41
C TRP A 47 4.49 1.05 0.77
N ALA A 48 5.63 1.77 0.85
CA ALA A 48 5.68 3.21 1.12
C ALA A 48 5.45 4.09 -0.14
N GLY A 49 5.41 3.50 -1.33
CA GLY A 49 5.38 4.18 -2.62
C GLY A 49 4.35 5.31 -2.71
N PRO A 50 3.04 5.07 -2.47
CA PRO A 50 2.01 6.11 -2.55
C PRO A 50 2.25 7.31 -1.62
N ALA A 51 2.82 7.11 -0.42
CA ALA A 51 3.15 8.20 0.48
C ALA A 51 4.33 9.05 -0.06
N ILE A 52 5.38 8.40 -0.53
CA ILE A 52 6.54 9.07 -1.14
C ILE A 52 6.12 9.82 -2.41
N ASP A 53 5.24 9.25 -3.22
CA ASP A 53 4.70 9.89 -4.42
C ASP A 53 3.94 11.18 -4.12
N GLN A 54 3.18 11.21 -3.05
CA GLN A 54 2.52 12.42 -2.59
C GLN A 54 3.54 13.46 -2.13
N TRP A 55 4.47 13.08 -1.26
CA TRP A 55 5.44 14.00 -0.68
C TRP A 55 6.42 14.59 -1.71
N ARG A 56 6.86 13.80 -2.72
CA ARG A 56 7.72 14.34 -3.79
C ARG A 56 7.01 15.40 -4.63
N GLN A 57 5.69 15.29 -4.82
CA GLN A 57 4.89 16.30 -5.48
C GLN A 57 4.79 17.57 -4.62
N ASP A 58 4.61 17.41 -3.30
CA ASP A 58 4.48 18.52 -2.36
C ASP A 58 5.75 19.37 -2.23
N VAL A 59 6.93 18.75 -2.31
CA VAL A 59 8.22 19.47 -2.18
C VAL A 59 8.80 19.92 -3.51
N SER A 60 8.28 19.46 -4.64
CA SER A 60 8.75 19.85 -5.99
C SER A 60 8.73 21.38 -6.22
N PRO A 61 7.70 22.14 -5.80
CA PRO A 61 7.70 23.60 -5.90
C PRO A 61 8.82 24.29 -5.10
N GLN A 62 9.41 23.59 -4.13
CA GLN A 62 10.53 24.08 -3.30
C GLN A 62 11.90 23.79 -3.94
N GLY A 63 11.93 23.33 -5.20
CA GLY A 63 13.14 22.97 -5.94
C GLY A 63 13.77 21.64 -5.52
N ILE A 64 13.02 20.76 -4.84
CA ILE A 64 13.44 19.40 -4.49
C ILE A 64 12.77 18.42 -5.45
N GLN A 65 13.55 17.81 -6.34
CA GLN A 65 13.07 16.81 -7.30
C GLN A 65 13.46 15.42 -6.80
N ILE A 66 12.49 14.54 -6.61
CA ILE A 66 12.72 13.17 -6.14
C ILE A 66 12.28 12.20 -7.22
N ASN A 67 13.22 11.40 -7.71
CA ASN A 67 12.98 10.28 -8.61
C ASN A 67 12.94 9.01 -7.77
N PHE A 68 11.74 8.55 -7.46
CA PHE A 68 11.52 7.34 -6.66
C PHE A 68 10.95 6.21 -7.50
N ASN A 69 11.54 5.01 -7.37
CA ASN A 69 11.13 3.81 -8.08
C ASN A 69 10.76 2.70 -7.06
N PRO A 70 9.50 2.27 -6.99
CA PRO A 70 9.00 1.34 -5.97
C PRO A 70 9.27 -0.14 -6.32
N VAL A 71 10.52 -0.55 -6.37
CA VAL A 71 10.99 -1.90 -6.77
C VAL A 71 10.99 -2.95 -5.66
N GLY A 72 10.60 -2.59 -4.44
CA GLY A 72 10.65 -3.44 -3.24
C GLY A 72 11.81 -3.12 -2.32
N SER A 73 11.66 -3.44 -1.03
CA SER A 73 12.62 -3.09 0.03
C SER A 73 14.01 -3.69 -0.19
N ALA A 74 14.09 -4.97 -0.54
CA ALA A 74 15.37 -5.66 -0.74
C ALA A 74 16.15 -5.08 -1.93
N ALA A 75 15.48 -4.85 -3.07
CA ALA A 75 16.10 -4.26 -4.24
C ALA A 75 16.60 -2.84 -3.96
N GLY A 76 15.79 -2.00 -3.30
CA GLY A 76 16.20 -0.63 -2.93
C GLY A 76 17.43 -0.60 -2.02
N ARG A 77 17.49 -1.46 -0.98
CA ARG A 77 18.67 -1.56 -0.12
C ARG A 77 19.90 -2.01 -0.90
N THR A 78 19.75 -2.94 -1.83
CA THR A 78 20.85 -3.39 -2.70
C THR A 78 21.39 -2.25 -3.58
N GLN A 79 20.51 -1.48 -4.23
CA GLN A 79 20.92 -0.33 -5.07
C GLN A 79 21.62 0.76 -4.25
N TRP A 80 21.10 1.05 -3.06
CA TRP A 80 21.74 2.01 -2.16
C TRP A 80 23.10 1.53 -1.67
N ALA A 81 23.22 0.25 -1.29
CA ALA A 81 24.46 -0.33 -0.78
C ALA A 81 25.62 -0.28 -1.80
N ILE A 82 25.33 -0.29 -3.10
CA ILE A 82 26.31 -0.12 -4.17
C ILE A 82 26.47 1.33 -4.64
N GLY A 83 25.80 2.29 -3.99
CA GLY A 83 25.94 3.74 -4.23
C GLY A 83 25.22 4.26 -5.48
N GLN A 84 24.19 3.58 -5.96
CA GLN A 84 23.37 4.03 -7.09
C GLN A 84 22.38 5.10 -6.66
N ASP A 85 21.89 5.03 -5.43
CA ASP A 85 20.87 5.91 -4.89
C ASP A 85 21.40 6.91 -3.86
N ASP A 86 20.72 8.03 -3.75
CA ASP A 86 20.98 9.06 -2.73
C ASP A 86 20.39 8.66 -1.37
N PHE A 87 19.23 7.99 -1.39
CA PHE A 87 18.59 7.36 -0.24
C PHE A 87 17.75 6.17 -0.73
N THR A 88 17.27 5.32 0.18
CA THR A 88 16.35 4.23 -0.19
C THR A 88 15.22 4.12 0.82
N ALA A 89 14.04 3.66 0.36
CA ALA A 89 12.92 3.34 1.23
C ALA A 89 12.89 1.84 1.54
N SER A 90 12.70 1.49 2.82
CA SER A 90 12.61 0.08 3.23
C SER A 90 11.70 -0.07 4.46
N ASP A 91 10.96 -1.17 4.51
CA ASP A 91 10.11 -1.49 5.67
C ASP A 91 10.88 -2.32 6.70
N VAL A 92 12.09 -2.73 6.36
CA VAL A 92 13.00 -3.50 7.22
C VAL A 92 14.43 -2.97 7.10
N PRO A 93 15.27 -3.19 8.13
CA PRO A 93 16.67 -2.77 8.09
C PRO A 93 17.51 -3.62 7.14
N PHE A 94 18.79 -3.22 6.95
CA PHE A 94 19.78 -4.10 6.32
C PHE A 94 19.90 -5.43 7.07
N ARG A 95 20.02 -6.50 6.33
CA ARG A 95 20.09 -7.86 6.88
C ARG A 95 21.48 -8.17 7.39
N SER A 96 21.56 -8.55 8.66
CA SER A 96 22.81 -9.02 9.29
C SER A 96 23.11 -10.51 9.05
N SER A 97 22.11 -11.26 8.54
CA SER A 97 22.20 -12.69 8.20
C SER A 97 21.46 -12.96 6.89
N PRO A 98 21.77 -14.04 6.18
CA PRO A 98 21.03 -14.45 5.00
C PRO A 98 19.55 -14.68 5.29
N ASP A 99 18.69 -14.34 4.30
CA ASP A 99 17.26 -14.67 4.34
C ASP A 99 17.06 -16.12 3.89
N THR A 100 16.44 -16.91 4.76
CA THR A 100 16.20 -18.34 4.49
C THR A 100 14.80 -18.63 3.96
N GLY A 101 14.00 -17.61 3.62
CA GLY A 101 12.64 -17.78 3.11
C GLY A 101 12.54 -18.56 1.81
N LEU A 102 13.59 -18.57 0.98
CA LEU A 102 13.70 -19.43 -0.22
C LEU A 102 14.64 -20.65 -0.02
N GLY A 103 14.87 -21.09 1.22
CA GLY A 103 15.71 -22.23 1.56
C GLY A 103 17.19 -21.88 1.74
N GLN A 104 18.02 -22.93 1.89
CA GLN A 104 19.45 -22.76 2.21
C GLN A 104 20.31 -22.21 1.06
N SER A 105 19.85 -22.30 -0.17
CA SER A 105 20.64 -22.00 -1.35
C SER A 105 20.72 -20.50 -1.69
N GLY A 106 20.08 -19.61 -0.91
CA GLY A 106 20.04 -18.18 -1.22
C GLY A 106 19.32 -17.88 -2.54
N HIS A 107 19.39 -16.64 -3.01
CA HIS A 107 18.83 -16.23 -4.29
C HIS A 107 19.92 -16.17 -5.35
N ALA A 108 19.64 -16.68 -6.55
CA ALA A 108 20.56 -16.71 -7.68
C ALA A 108 21.12 -15.33 -8.09
N ASN A 109 20.54 -14.24 -7.62
CA ASN A 109 20.90 -12.85 -7.92
C ASN A 109 21.34 -12.04 -6.68
N GLY A 110 21.79 -12.69 -5.60
CA GLY A 110 22.21 -12.01 -4.37
C GLY A 110 21.07 -11.40 -3.53
N GLY A 111 19.82 -11.59 -3.94
CA GLY A 111 18.67 -11.23 -3.13
C GLY A 111 18.54 -12.20 -1.95
N GLY A 112 18.45 -11.67 -0.73
CA GLY A 112 18.37 -12.49 0.48
C GLY A 112 19.70 -12.86 1.13
N ASP A 113 20.84 -12.49 0.55
CA ASP A 113 22.13 -12.61 1.21
C ASP A 113 22.27 -11.59 2.35
N ARG A 114 23.30 -11.83 3.21
CA ARG A 114 23.70 -10.82 4.19
C ARG A 114 24.08 -9.52 3.49
N GLU A 115 23.50 -8.41 3.92
CA GLU A 115 23.77 -7.09 3.38
C GLU A 115 24.86 -6.40 4.17
N ASN A 116 25.89 -5.93 3.49
CA ASN A 116 27.04 -5.26 4.09
C ASN A 116 27.23 -3.89 3.42
N PRO A 117 26.42 -2.87 3.78
CA PRO A 117 26.58 -1.54 3.21
C PRO A 117 27.95 -0.97 3.59
N VAL A 118 28.68 -0.44 2.58
CA VAL A 118 30.02 0.14 2.78
C VAL A 118 29.95 1.63 3.11
N TYR A 119 28.77 2.23 3.04
CA TYR A 119 28.53 3.64 3.33
C TYR A 119 27.94 3.82 4.72
N GLY A 120 28.21 4.97 5.35
CA GLY A 120 27.58 5.35 6.61
C GLY A 120 26.11 5.71 6.42
N TYR A 121 25.22 5.15 7.25
CA TYR A 121 23.78 5.33 7.12
C TYR A 121 23.06 5.52 8.46
N SER A 122 21.84 6.03 8.37
CA SER A 122 20.85 6.03 9.46
C SER A 122 19.48 5.64 8.93
N TYR A 123 18.63 5.12 9.81
CA TYR A 123 17.22 4.84 9.54
C TYR A 123 16.35 5.99 10.05
N VAL A 124 15.54 6.57 9.18
CA VAL A 124 14.58 7.64 9.52
C VAL A 124 13.16 7.11 9.33
N PRO A 125 12.36 6.91 10.40
CA PRO A 125 10.94 6.58 10.26
C PRO A 125 10.22 7.62 9.42
N ILE A 126 9.36 7.21 8.47
CA ILE A 126 8.70 8.16 7.56
C ILE A 126 7.18 8.04 7.54
N THR A 127 6.64 6.85 7.45
CA THR A 127 5.21 6.61 7.40
C THR A 127 4.88 5.32 8.12
N ALA A 128 3.68 5.24 8.64
CA ALA A 128 3.17 4.07 9.32
C ALA A 128 1.97 3.50 8.58
N GLY A 129 1.73 2.20 8.77
CA GLY A 129 0.57 1.54 8.21
C GLY A 129 0.34 0.18 8.83
N GLY A 130 -0.75 -0.44 8.42
CA GLY A 130 -1.08 -1.79 8.83
C GLY A 130 -0.91 -2.77 7.68
N THR A 131 -0.16 -3.84 7.88
CA THR A 131 -0.23 -4.98 6.99
C THR A 131 -1.64 -5.55 7.08
N THR A 132 -2.39 -5.40 5.99
CA THR A 132 -3.80 -5.80 5.92
C THR A 132 -3.99 -6.99 4.99
N PHE A 133 -5.14 -7.64 5.09
CA PHE A 133 -5.48 -8.77 4.23
C PHE A 133 -6.63 -8.37 3.32
N MET A 134 -6.29 -8.06 2.06
CA MET A 134 -7.27 -7.92 1.00
C MET A 134 -7.82 -9.29 0.63
N TYR A 135 -9.11 -9.37 0.32
CA TYR A 135 -9.73 -10.64 -0.09
C TYR A 135 -10.76 -10.43 -1.17
N ASN A 136 -11.03 -11.47 -1.95
CA ASN A 136 -12.07 -11.48 -2.96
C ASN A 136 -13.08 -12.61 -2.68
N LEU A 137 -14.16 -12.26 -2.02
CA LEU A 137 -15.24 -13.17 -1.69
C LEU A 137 -16.57 -12.67 -2.21
N VAL A 138 -17.30 -13.51 -2.93
CA VAL A 138 -18.62 -13.21 -3.46
C VAL A 138 -19.59 -14.31 -3.02
N VAL A 139 -20.66 -13.93 -2.32
CA VAL A 139 -21.69 -14.84 -1.84
C VAL A 139 -23.05 -14.37 -2.36
N GLY A 140 -23.75 -15.23 -3.07
CA GLY A 140 -25.05 -14.87 -3.67
C GLY A 140 -24.95 -13.67 -4.63
N GLY A 141 -23.86 -13.55 -5.39
CA GLY A 141 -23.61 -12.45 -6.32
C GLY A 141 -23.20 -11.11 -5.65
N LYS A 142 -23.01 -11.09 -4.34
CA LYS A 142 -22.62 -9.88 -3.59
C LYS A 142 -21.24 -10.06 -2.98
N GLN A 143 -20.40 -9.00 -3.10
CA GLN A 143 -19.10 -8.96 -2.44
C GLN A 143 -19.28 -8.94 -0.91
N VAL A 144 -18.61 -9.85 -0.22
CA VAL A 144 -18.45 -9.81 1.25
C VAL A 144 -17.55 -8.65 1.61
N ARG A 145 -17.96 -7.81 2.55
CA ARG A 145 -17.19 -6.60 2.92
C ARG A 145 -16.92 -6.46 4.42
N ASP A 146 -17.35 -7.42 5.21
CA ASP A 146 -17.37 -7.40 6.67
C ASP A 146 -16.62 -8.58 7.31
N LEU A 147 -15.73 -9.24 6.52
CA LEU A 147 -14.96 -10.38 6.98
C LEU A 147 -14.06 -9.98 8.16
N ARG A 148 -14.09 -10.80 9.20
CA ARG A 148 -13.24 -10.66 10.38
C ARG A 148 -12.60 -12.01 10.71
N LEU A 149 -11.32 -12.00 11.05
CA LEU A 149 -10.53 -13.20 11.34
C LEU A 149 -9.66 -12.99 12.57
N SER A 150 -9.47 -14.07 13.34
CA SER A 150 -8.48 -14.10 14.41
C SER A 150 -7.06 -14.28 13.86
N PRO A 151 -6.01 -13.89 14.61
CA PRO A 151 -4.61 -14.17 14.28
C PRO A 151 -4.37 -15.63 13.92
N GLN A 152 -4.90 -16.55 14.72
CA GLN A 152 -4.74 -17.98 14.47
C GLN A 152 -5.33 -18.43 13.12
N THR A 153 -6.52 -17.95 12.77
CA THR A 153 -7.15 -18.30 11.49
C THR A 153 -6.35 -17.75 10.31
N ILE A 154 -5.81 -16.54 10.42
CA ILE A 154 -4.94 -15.94 9.40
C ILE A 154 -3.68 -16.80 9.21
N VAL A 155 -2.99 -17.14 10.29
CA VAL A 155 -1.78 -17.98 10.24
C VAL A 155 -2.11 -19.37 9.69
N ASP A 156 -3.23 -19.97 10.08
CA ASP A 156 -3.68 -21.26 9.54
C ASP A 156 -3.93 -21.21 8.02
N ILE A 157 -4.45 -20.10 7.49
CA ILE A 157 -4.62 -19.90 6.05
C ILE A 157 -3.27 -19.83 5.34
N PHE A 158 -2.37 -18.96 5.81
CA PHE A 158 -1.08 -18.74 5.16
C PHE A 158 -0.05 -19.86 5.40
N THR A 159 -0.30 -20.77 6.33
CA THR A 159 0.50 -22.00 6.52
C THR A 159 -0.19 -23.25 5.92
N GLY A 160 -1.29 -23.08 5.19
CA GLY A 160 -1.97 -24.15 4.47
C GLY A 160 -2.77 -25.13 5.34
N LYS A 161 -2.98 -24.82 6.63
CA LYS A 161 -3.83 -25.63 7.51
C LYS A 161 -5.32 -25.43 7.20
N ILE A 162 -5.70 -24.22 6.79
CA ILE A 162 -7.03 -23.89 6.30
C ILE A 162 -6.93 -23.61 4.81
N THR A 163 -7.64 -24.40 3.99
CA THR A 163 -7.57 -24.33 2.52
C THR A 163 -8.92 -24.04 1.87
N ASN A 164 -9.98 -23.88 2.67
CA ASN A 164 -11.34 -23.62 2.17
C ASN A 164 -12.06 -22.59 3.04
N TRP A 165 -12.81 -21.69 2.41
CA TRP A 165 -13.54 -20.64 3.10
C TRP A 165 -14.67 -21.12 4.01
N ASN A 166 -15.19 -22.35 3.82
CA ASN A 166 -16.19 -22.95 4.69
C ASN A 166 -15.62 -23.64 5.93
N ASP A 167 -14.32 -23.47 6.21
CA ASP A 167 -13.71 -24.03 7.41
C ASP A 167 -14.43 -23.55 8.68
N PRO A 168 -14.65 -24.43 9.68
CA PRO A 168 -15.30 -24.07 10.93
C PRO A 168 -14.63 -22.91 11.68
N LYS A 169 -13.29 -22.77 11.64
CA LYS A 169 -12.58 -21.65 12.28
C LYS A 169 -12.93 -20.32 11.60
N VAL A 170 -12.96 -20.30 10.27
CA VAL A 170 -13.40 -19.12 9.50
C VAL A 170 -14.84 -18.78 9.84
N THR A 171 -15.72 -19.77 9.89
CA THR A 171 -17.14 -19.59 10.25
C THR A 171 -17.30 -19.03 11.67
N ASN A 172 -16.52 -19.52 12.62
CA ASN A 172 -16.56 -19.05 14.02
C ASN A 172 -16.09 -17.59 14.16
N ASP A 173 -15.00 -17.22 13.49
CA ASP A 173 -14.49 -15.86 13.50
C ASP A 173 -15.43 -14.87 12.80
N TYR A 174 -15.89 -15.26 11.61
CA TYR A 174 -16.77 -14.40 10.81
C TYR A 174 -18.19 -14.31 11.40
N GLY A 175 -18.70 -15.40 11.98
CA GLY A 175 -20.06 -15.47 12.52
C GLY A 175 -21.12 -15.86 11.50
N LYS A 176 -20.75 -16.20 10.26
CA LYS A 176 -21.61 -16.72 9.18
C LYS A 176 -20.88 -17.81 8.42
N ALA A 177 -21.62 -18.83 7.99
CA ALA A 177 -21.07 -19.84 7.09
C ALA A 177 -20.76 -19.21 5.72
N LEU A 178 -19.59 -19.52 5.18
CA LEU A 178 -19.21 -19.21 3.80
C LEU A 178 -19.39 -20.43 2.91
N PRO A 179 -19.52 -20.25 1.58
CA PRO A 179 -19.63 -21.38 0.66
C PRO A 179 -18.34 -22.20 0.62
N SER A 180 -18.44 -23.46 0.20
CA SER A 180 -17.25 -24.25 -0.10
C SER A 180 -16.55 -23.65 -1.32
N LEU A 181 -15.46 -22.95 -1.04
CA LEU A 181 -14.65 -22.25 -2.02
C LEU A 181 -13.18 -22.40 -1.61
N PRO A 182 -12.30 -22.93 -2.47
CA PRO A 182 -10.88 -23.01 -2.15
C PRO A 182 -10.27 -21.66 -1.89
N ILE A 183 -9.40 -21.58 -0.87
CA ILE A 183 -8.61 -20.38 -0.60
C ILE A 183 -7.37 -20.37 -1.49
N THR A 184 -7.09 -19.24 -2.11
CA THR A 184 -5.85 -18.98 -2.84
C THR A 184 -5.11 -17.82 -2.16
N PRO A 185 -4.12 -18.10 -1.30
CA PRO A 185 -3.30 -17.03 -0.72
C PRO A 185 -2.44 -16.38 -1.81
N VAL A 186 -2.39 -15.05 -1.79
CA VAL A 186 -1.54 -14.24 -2.69
C VAL A 186 -0.37 -13.72 -1.88
N ILE A 187 0.84 -14.06 -2.32
CA ILE A 187 2.11 -13.71 -1.68
C ILE A 187 2.94 -12.82 -2.61
N ARG A 188 4.05 -12.30 -2.10
CA ARG A 188 5.00 -11.50 -2.89
C ARG A 188 6.05 -12.41 -3.54
N SER A 189 6.40 -12.11 -4.80
CA SER A 189 7.49 -12.76 -5.54
C SER A 189 8.82 -12.01 -5.40
N ASP A 190 8.78 -10.73 -5.03
CA ASP A 190 9.94 -9.88 -4.78
C ASP A 190 10.35 -9.92 -3.30
N GLY A 191 11.56 -9.47 -3.00
CA GLY A 191 12.03 -9.22 -1.64
C GLY A 191 11.28 -8.07 -1.00
N SER A 192 10.22 -8.40 -0.25
CA SER A 192 9.18 -7.49 0.17
C SER A 192 9.22 -7.18 1.66
N GLY A 193 9.24 -5.89 1.97
CA GLY A 193 9.06 -5.43 3.34
C GLY A 193 7.69 -5.77 3.92
N ALA A 194 6.62 -5.80 3.11
CA ALA A 194 5.29 -6.26 3.56
C ALA A 194 5.33 -7.73 3.99
N THR A 195 6.04 -8.58 3.23
CA THR A 195 6.28 -9.97 3.64
C THR A 195 7.04 -10.03 4.95
N ALA A 196 8.10 -9.24 5.09
CA ALA A 196 8.91 -9.24 6.31
C ALA A 196 8.11 -8.79 7.54
N GLN A 197 7.25 -7.78 7.44
CA GLN A 197 6.39 -7.34 8.55
C GLN A 197 5.36 -8.41 8.94
N PHE A 198 4.77 -9.07 7.95
CA PHE A 198 3.82 -10.16 8.21
C PHE A 198 4.49 -11.38 8.83
N THR A 199 5.64 -11.81 8.31
CA THR A 199 6.38 -12.98 8.82
C THR A 199 6.97 -12.72 10.20
N ARG A 200 7.46 -11.50 10.48
CA ARG A 200 7.88 -11.09 11.82
C ARG A 200 6.75 -11.16 12.84
N TRP A 201 5.56 -10.71 12.45
CA TRP A 201 4.38 -10.84 13.31
C TRP A 201 4.02 -12.32 13.55
N MET A 202 4.09 -13.19 12.54
CA MET A 202 3.87 -14.63 12.71
C MET A 202 4.92 -15.28 13.62
N GLU A 203 6.19 -14.92 13.43
CA GLU A 203 7.28 -15.40 14.31
C GLU A 203 7.04 -14.99 15.76
N HIS A 204 6.69 -13.74 16.00
CA HIS A 204 6.47 -13.25 17.37
C HIS A 204 5.24 -13.86 18.03
N THR A 205 4.15 -14.06 17.31
CA THR A 205 2.85 -14.44 17.87
C THR A 205 2.51 -15.93 17.74
N HIS A 206 3.09 -16.62 16.73
CA HIS A 206 2.80 -18.02 16.38
C HIS A 206 4.08 -18.77 16.00
N LYS A 207 5.15 -18.54 16.76
CA LYS A 207 6.49 -19.03 16.47
C LYS A 207 6.54 -20.52 16.11
N ASP A 208 6.01 -21.39 16.96
CA ASP A 208 6.09 -22.84 16.74
C ASP A 208 5.42 -23.26 15.42
N GLN A 209 4.32 -22.61 15.06
CA GLN A 209 3.61 -22.92 13.82
C GLN A 209 4.36 -22.37 12.59
N TRP A 210 4.92 -21.17 12.70
CA TRP A 210 5.69 -20.55 11.65
C TRP A 210 6.99 -21.32 11.37
N ASP A 211 7.74 -21.68 12.41
CA ASP A 211 8.96 -22.48 12.30
C ASP A 211 8.68 -23.87 11.70
N ALA A 212 7.61 -24.53 12.14
CA ALA A 212 7.21 -25.81 11.58
C ALA A 212 6.85 -25.70 10.09
N TYR A 213 6.15 -24.63 9.69
CA TYR A 213 5.84 -24.35 8.29
C TYR A 213 7.10 -24.12 7.46
N CYS A 214 7.97 -23.20 7.87
CA CYS A 214 9.23 -22.91 7.18
C CYS A 214 10.09 -24.17 7.04
N THR A 215 10.26 -24.94 8.10
CA THR A 215 11.04 -26.18 8.07
C THR A 215 10.41 -27.20 7.11
N SER A 216 9.08 -27.28 7.08
CA SER A 216 8.40 -28.24 6.17
C SER A 216 8.52 -27.88 4.69
N VAL A 217 8.57 -26.58 4.36
CA VAL A 217 8.61 -26.09 2.99
C VAL A 217 10.07 -25.90 2.50
N ASN A 218 10.93 -25.30 3.32
CA ASN A 218 12.29 -24.92 2.95
C ASN A 218 13.39 -25.81 3.53
N GLY A 219 13.05 -26.72 4.46
CA GLY A 219 14.02 -27.53 5.18
C GLY A 219 14.78 -26.81 6.31
N VAL A 220 14.50 -25.52 6.53
CA VAL A 220 15.12 -24.67 7.58
C VAL A 220 14.08 -23.70 8.16
N SER A 221 14.36 -23.18 9.37
CA SER A 221 13.60 -22.05 9.93
C SER A 221 13.80 -20.79 9.10
N CYS A 222 12.79 -19.94 9.04
CA CYS A 222 12.86 -18.63 8.39
C CYS A 222 13.49 -17.52 9.29
N GLY A 223 13.94 -17.85 10.48
CA GLY A 223 14.51 -16.90 11.45
C GLY A 223 13.47 -15.90 11.95
N ASP A 224 13.92 -14.72 12.38
CA ASP A 224 13.05 -13.68 12.95
C ASP A 224 12.00 -13.18 11.95
N TYR A 225 12.33 -13.15 10.66
CA TYR A 225 11.45 -12.80 9.55
C TYR A 225 12.10 -13.14 8.21
N THR A 226 11.29 -13.22 7.18
CA THR A 226 11.75 -13.33 5.78
C THR A 226 11.06 -12.30 4.90
N GLU A 227 11.77 -11.76 3.91
CA GLU A 227 11.20 -10.92 2.85
C GLU A 227 10.62 -11.74 1.69
N PHE A 228 10.83 -13.08 1.73
CA PHE A 228 10.41 -14.03 0.71
C PHE A 228 9.55 -15.11 1.34
N PHE A 229 8.25 -14.98 1.20
CA PHE A 229 7.32 -15.93 1.80
C PHE A 229 7.50 -17.32 1.17
N PRO A 230 7.75 -18.39 1.95
CA PRO A 230 7.87 -19.74 1.41
C PRO A 230 6.56 -20.20 0.74
N PRO A 231 6.51 -20.37 -0.59
CA PRO A 231 5.28 -20.75 -1.26
C PRO A 231 4.92 -22.20 -1.04
N SER A 232 3.64 -22.50 -0.85
CA SER A 232 3.12 -23.86 -0.76
C SER A 232 1.67 -23.95 -1.26
N GLY A 233 1.27 -25.14 -1.67
CA GLY A 233 -0.11 -25.43 -2.05
C GLY A 233 -0.63 -24.56 -3.19
N ARG A 234 -1.72 -23.81 -2.95
CA ARG A 234 -2.40 -22.97 -3.95
C ARG A 234 -1.94 -21.52 -3.94
N MET A 235 -0.83 -21.21 -3.30
CA MET A 235 -0.32 -19.84 -3.26
C MET A 235 0.04 -19.33 -4.65
N VAL A 236 -0.24 -18.04 -4.89
CA VAL A 236 0.13 -17.32 -6.11
C VAL A 236 1.04 -16.16 -5.74
N ALA A 237 2.20 -16.07 -6.39
CA ALA A 237 3.17 -15.02 -6.14
C ALA A 237 2.97 -13.86 -7.14
N GLN A 238 3.02 -12.61 -6.64
CA GLN A 238 2.88 -11.39 -7.43
C GLN A 238 3.97 -10.38 -7.07
N ASN A 239 4.49 -9.66 -8.05
CA ASN A 239 5.57 -8.69 -7.86
C ASN A 239 5.01 -7.30 -7.51
N GLY A 240 5.40 -6.75 -6.36
CA GLY A 240 5.00 -5.42 -5.92
C GLY A 240 3.55 -5.32 -5.41
N SER A 241 3.29 -4.27 -4.64
CA SER A 241 2.01 -4.07 -3.96
C SER A 241 0.84 -3.81 -4.91
N ASP A 242 1.06 -3.03 -5.97
CA ASP A 242 0.00 -2.74 -6.97
C ASP A 242 -0.48 -3.99 -7.69
N VAL A 243 0.44 -4.91 -8.00
CA VAL A 243 0.11 -6.15 -8.72
C VAL A 243 -0.62 -7.13 -7.80
N VAL A 244 -0.19 -7.27 -6.53
CA VAL A 244 -0.94 -8.04 -5.51
C VAL A 244 -2.38 -7.52 -5.40
N ALA A 245 -2.56 -6.22 -5.19
CA ALA A 245 -3.88 -5.61 -5.08
C ALA A 245 -4.70 -5.77 -6.36
N GLY A 246 -4.08 -5.61 -7.54
CA GLY A 246 -4.69 -5.80 -8.85
C GLY A 246 -5.17 -7.23 -9.06
N TYR A 247 -4.33 -8.21 -8.72
CA TYR A 247 -4.66 -9.63 -8.83
C TYR A 247 -5.86 -10.01 -7.96
N ILE A 248 -5.86 -9.61 -6.68
CA ILE A 248 -6.97 -9.89 -5.76
C ILE A 248 -8.28 -9.27 -6.26
N LYS A 249 -8.23 -8.04 -6.78
CA LYS A 249 -9.42 -7.33 -7.27
C LYS A 249 -9.98 -7.88 -8.59
N SER A 250 -9.24 -8.70 -9.30
CA SER A 250 -9.70 -9.26 -10.56
C SER A 250 -10.97 -10.11 -10.37
N PRO A 251 -12.01 -9.91 -11.20
CA PRO A 251 -13.27 -10.66 -11.09
C PRO A 251 -13.11 -12.18 -11.18
N GLY A 252 -12.10 -12.68 -11.91
CA GLY A 252 -11.81 -14.11 -12.04
C GLY A 252 -11.15 -14.74 -10.80
N ASN A 253 -10.65 -13.93 -9.85
CA ASN A 253 -9.85 -14.40 -8.72
C ASN A 253 -10.66 -14.46 -7.41
N VAL A 254 -11.93 -14.90 -7.51
CA VAL A 254 -12.77 -15.14 -6.32
C VAL A 254 -12.18 -16.28 -5.49
N GLY A 255 -12.10 -16.09 -4.17
CA GLY A 255 -11.47 -17.03 -3.24
C GLY A 255 -10.06 -16.63 -2.82
N THR A 256 -9.50 -15.56 -3.38
CA THR A 256 -8.17 -15.06 -2.99
C THR A 256 -8.17 -14.29 -1.68
N ILE A 257 -7.04 -14.35 -0.99
CA ILE A 257 -6.67 -13.50 0.15
C ILE A 257 -5.17 -13.22 0.07
N GLY A 258 -4.75 -11.96 0.24
CA GLY A 258 -3.33 -11.60 0.20
C GLY A 258 -3.03 -10.43 1.14
N TYR A 259 -1.79 -10.36 1.59
CA TYR A 259 -1.33 -9.28 2.48
C TYR A 259 -0.72 -8.14 1.68
N ASP A 260 -0.99 -6.91 2.11
CA ASP A 260 -0.42 -5.68 1.55
C ASP A 260 -0.62 -4.50 2.51
N GLU A 261 -0.18 -3.31 2.12
CA GLU A 261 -0.51 -2.05 2.80
C GLU A 261 -1.96 -1.65 2.56
N TYR A 262 -2.58 -1.11 3.60
CA TYR A 262 -3.98 -0.67 3.55
C TYR A 262 -4.26 0.39 2.48
N ALA A 263 -3.29 1.23 2.14
CA ALA A 263 -3.40 2.26 1.11
C ALA A 263 -3.89 1.70 -0.23
N PHE A 264 -3.45 0.51 -0.63
CA PHE A 264 -3.84 -0.14 -1.89
C PHE A 264 -5.31 -0.60 -1.89
N ALA A 265 -5.82 -1.02 -0.74
CA ALA A 265 -7.23 -1.34 -0.57
C ALA A 265 -8.10 -0.08 -0.49
N LYS A 266 -7.70 0.90 0.32
CA LYS A 266 -8.43 2.17 0.53
C LYS A 266 -8.60 2.94 -0.77
N ARG A 267 -7.55 3.10 -1.55
CA ARG A 267 -7.56 3.81 -2.85
C ARG A 267 -8.60 3.24 -3.83
N SER A 268 -8.87 1.93 -3.76
CA SER A 268 -9.85 1.25 -4.60
C SER A 268 -11.17 0.95 -3.89
N ASN A 269 -11.35 1.41 -2.66
CA ASN A 269 -12.48 1.07 -1.80
C ASN A 269 -12.72 -0.46 -1.74
N TRP A 270 -11.64 -1.25 -1.68
CA TRP A 270 -11.70 -2.70 -1.63
C TRP A 270 -11.76 -3.20 -0.17
N PRO A 271 -12.53 -4.27 0.14
CA PRO A 271 -12.64 -4.77 1.50
C PRO A 271 -11.35 -5.42 1.99
N VAL A 272 -11.09 -5.27 3.28
CA VAL A 272 -10.00 -5.91 4.00
C VAL A 272 -10.53 -6.59 5.26
N VAL A 273 -9.81 -7.59 5.73
CA VAL A 273 -10.13 -8.32 6.96
C VAL A 273 -10.01 -7.41 8.17
N LYS A 274 -11.02 -7.40 9.04
CA LYS A 274 -10.86 -6.93 10.43
C LYS A 274 -10.10 -7.99 11.22
N VAL A 275 -8.99 -7.63 11.84
CA VAL A 275 -8.13 -8.55 12.58
C VAL A 275 -8.39 -8.42 14.09
N LEU A 276 -8.57 -9.56 14.76
CA LEU A 276 -8.77 -9.59 16.22
C LEU A 276 -7.48 -9.16 16.93
N ASN A 277 -7.58 -8.17 17.81
CA ASN A 277 -6.46 -7.67 18.63
C ASN A 277 -6.42 -8.30 20.04
N ALA A 278 -5.36 -8.01 20.78
CA ALA A 278 -5.15 -8.55 22.14
C ALA A 278 -6.23 -8.10 23.15
N ALA A 279 -6.89 -6.97 22.91
CA ALA A 279 -7.99 -6.47 23.75
C ALA A 279 -9.35 -7.13 23.41
N GLY A 280 -9.39 -8.07 22.47
CA GLY A 280 -10.59 -8.81 22.09
C GLY A 280 -11.53 -8.05 21.14
N TYR A 281 -11.01 -7.13 20.31
CA TYR A 281 -11.79 -6.41 19.30
C TYR A 281 -11.22 -6.65 17.89
N TYR A 282 -12.10 -6.80 16.91
CA TYR A 282 -11.76 -6.86 15.51
C TYR A 282 -11.50 -5.44 14.98
N ALA A 283 -10.26 -5.14 14.68
CA ALA A 283 -9.81 -3.80 14.25
C ALA A 283 -9.53 -3.75 12.74
N LEU A 284 -9.77 -2.58 12.13
CA LEU A 284 -9.30 -2.22 10.80
C LEU A 284 -7.99 -1.42 10.91
N PRO A 285 -7.12 -1.43 9.90
CA PRO A 285 -5.87 -0.67 9.88
C PRO A 285 -6.12 0.81 9.52
N THR A 286 -7.06 1.45 10.20
CA THR A 286 -7.29 2.89 10.03
C THR A 286 -6.10 3.69 10.56
N ALA A 287 -5.93 4.92 10.08
CA ALA A 287 -4.85 5.79 10.52
C ALA A 287 -4.77 5.91 12.05
N SER A 288 -5.92 6.09 12.70
CA SER A 288 -5.99 6.19 14.16
C SER A 288 -5.63 4.88 14.86
N ASN A 289 -6.10 3.73 14.36
CA ASN A 289 -5.86 2.42 14.99
C ASN A 289 -4.38 2.00 14.88
N VAL A 290 -3.74 2.29 13.75
CA VAL A 290 -2.31 2.08 13.56
C VAL A 290 -1.50 3.05 14.42
N ALA A 291 -1.84 4.34 14.46
CA ALA A 291 -1.13 5.32 15.28
C ALA A 291 -1.22 5.00 16.78
N VAL A 292 -2.40 4.54 17.27
CA VAL A 292 -2.55 4.04 18.64
C VAL A 292 -1.60 2.87 18.90
N ALA A 293 -1.59 1.87 18.03
CA ALA A 293 -0.73 0.70 18.20
C ALA A 293 0.76 1.09 18.21
N LEU A 294 1.17 2.01 17.35
CA LEU A 294 2.57 2.46 17.24
C LEU A 294 3.04 3.39 18.36
N THR A 295 2.17 3.79 19.30
CA THR A 295 2.63 4.41 20.55
C THR A 295 3.46 3.45 21.40
N ALA A 296 3.34 2.13 21.17
CA ALA A 296 4.14 1.09 21.79
C ALA A 296 5.41 0.72 21.00
N ALA A 297 5.57 1.24 19.78
CA ALA A 297 6.78 1.01 18.98
C ALA A 297 7.98 1.73 19.59
N LYS A 298 9.17 1.11 19.46
CA LYS A 298 10.43 1.67 19.94
C LYS A 298 11.46 1.68 18.81
N ILE A 299 12.40 2.61 18.88
CA ILE A 299 13.60 2.65 18.06
C ILE A 299 14.76 2.17 18.94
N ARG A 300 15.43 1.08 18.56
CA ARG A 300 16.56 0.52 19.32
C ARG A 300 17.70 1.54 19.40
N GLY A 301 18.25 1.72 20.61
CA GLY A 301 19.30 2.70 20.88
C GLY A 301 18.83 4.16 21.01
N VAL A 302 17.55 4.45 20.71
CA VAL A 302 16.89 5.73 21.02
C VAL A 302 15.97 5.57 22.22
N ASP A 303 15.18 4.51 22.23
CA ASP A 303 14.15 4.22 23.24
C ASP A 303 14.54 3.08 24.18
N ASP A 304 15.70 2.49 23.98
CA ASP A 304 16.29 1.44 24.80
C ASP A 304 17.82 1.57 24.88
N GLY A 305 18.47 0.67 25.60
CA GLY A 305 19.92 0.67 25.81
C GLY A 305 20.75 0.00 24.71
N THR A 306 20.19 -0.25 23.51
CA THR A 306 20.92 -0.90 22.40
C THR A 306 22.16 -0.06 22.02
N PRO A 307 23.39 -0.62 22.10
CA PRO A 307 24.61 0.11 21.78
C PRO A 307 24.69 0.51 20.30
N ALA A 308 25.39 1.62 20.00
CA ALA A 308 25.53 2.11 18.63
C ALA A 308 26.31 1.17 17.67
N ASN A 309 27.07 0.23 18.22
CA ASN A 309 27.79 -0.81 17.46
C ASN A 309 27.00 -2.15 17.38
N ASP A 310 25.81 -2.23 17.96
CA ASP A 310 24.94 -3.40 17.78
C ASP A 310 24.35 -3.41 16.37
N PRO A 311 24.30 -4.57 15.69
CA PRO A 311 23.71 -4.67 14.35
C PRO A 311 22.23 -4.27 14.29
N ASN A 312 21.53 -4.30 15.42
CA ASN A 312 20.12 -3.91 15.54
C ASN A 312 19.93 -2.42 15.88
N TYR A 313 21.00 -1.62 16.02
CA TYR A 313 20.93 -0.20 16.35
C TYR A 313 20.07 0.57 15.33
N LEU A 314 19.19 1.43 15.81
CA LEU A 314 18.21 2.22 15.05
C LEU A 314 17.09 1.40 14.36
N GLN A 315 17.04 0.09 14.57
CA GLN A 315 15.96 -0.72 14.04
C GLN A 315 14.69 -0.60 14.86
N GLN A 316 13.55 -0.87 14.21
CA GLN A 316 12.25 -0.93 14.88
C GLN A 316 12.15 -2.12 15.84
N ASN A 317 11.58 -1.88 17.01
CA ASN A 317 11.10 -2.90 17.90
C ASN A 317 9.57 -2.78 18.01
N LEU A 318 8.86 -3.79 17.53
CA LEU A 318 7.39 -3.82 17.44
C LEU A 318 6.75 -4.81 18.42
N ASP A 319 7.51 -5.41 19.34
CA ASP A 319 7.01 -6.44 20.26
C ASP A 319 5.83 -5.93 21.09
N GLY A 320 5.93 -4.68 21.59
CA GLY A 320 4.85 -4.03 22.32
C GLY A 320 3.62 -3.68 21.46
N VAL A 321 3.80 -3.55 20.13
CA VAL A 321 2.72 -3.30 19.19
C VAL A 321 1.85 -4.53 19.02
N TYR A 322 2.47 -5.69 18.84
CA TYR A 322 1.77 -6.96 18.60
C TYR A 322 0.92 -7.41 19.79
N THR A 323 1.33 -7.03 20.99
CA THR A 323 0.69 -7.43 22.25
C THR A 323 -0.11 -6.30 22.91
N MET A 324 -0.28 -5.15 22.23
CA MET A 324 -0.93 -3.98 22.80
C MET A 324 -2.38 -4.25 23.20
N ASN A 325 -2.66 -4.10 24.50
CA ASN A 325 -4.00 -4.32 25.08
C ASN A 325 -4.84 -3.02 25.06
N ASP A 326 -5.02 -2.43 23.87
CA ASP A 326 -5.94 -1.31 23.62
C ASP A 326 -6.99 -1.76 22.60
N PRO A 327 -8.30 -1.59 22.89
CA PRO A 327 -9.38 -2.00 21.97
C PRO A 327 -9.26 -1.44 20.56
N ARG A 328 -8.59 -0.29 20.39
CA ARG A 328 -8.41 0.40 19.10
C ARG A 328 -7.21 -0.12 18.31
N ALA A 329 -6.22 -0.74 18.96
CA ALA A 329 -4.96 -1.08 18.32
C ALA A 329 -5.13 -2.07 17.17
N TYR A 330 -4.54 -1.75 16.00
CA TYR A 330 -4.41 -2.70 14.90
C TYR A 330 -3.16 -3.56 15.14
N PRO A 331 -3.27 -4.91 15.22
CA PRO A 331 -2.19 -5.73 15.76
C PRO A 331 -0.98 -5.89 14.82
N ILE A 332 -1.14 -5.66 13.51
CA ILE A 332 -0.06 -5.82 12.52
C ILE A 332 0.33 -4.43 11.98
N SER A 333 0.64 -3.53 12.92
CA SER A 333 1.08 -2.17 12.61
C SER A 333 2.60 -2.07 12.58
N SER A 334 3.12 -1.35 11.60
CA SER A 334 4.56 -1.12 11.42
C SER A 334 4.82 0.26 10.80
N TYR A 335 6.10 0.60 10.60
CA TYR A 335 6.49 1.82 9.91
C TYR A 335 7.65 1.57 8.95
N SER A 336 7.70 2.35 7.86
CA SER A 336 8.79 2.35 6.90
C SER A 336 9.89 3.32 7.30
N TYR A 337 11.10 3.04 6.84
CA TYR A 337 12.26 3.93 6.94
C TYR A 337 12.57 4.60 5.61
N LEU A 338 13.22 5.78 5.67
CA LEU A 338 14.26 6.10 4.69
C LEU A 338 15.62 5.74 5.29
N ILE A 339 16.43 5.03 4.52
CA ILE A 339 17.86 4.79 4.80
C ILE A 339 18.61 5.93 4.13
N VAL A 340 19.28 6.73 4.93
CA VAL A 340 19.90 8.00 4.50
C VAL A 340 21.38 8.03 4.82
N PRO A 341 22.21 8.73 4.04
CA PRO A 341 23.64 8.90 4.33
C PRO A 341 23.88 9.56 5.68
N ARG A 342 24.92 9.09 6.39
CA ARG A 342 25.33 9.60 7.72
C ARG A 342 26.77 10.08 7.72
N ALA A 343 26.98 11.33 8.14
CA ALA A 343 28.32 11.87 8.41
C ALA A 343 28.88 11.36 9.74
N GLY A 344 30.21 11.36 9.88
CA GLY A 344 30.90 11.02 11.13
C GLY A 344 30.92 9.52 11.46
N ALA A 345 30.40 8.66 10.59
CA ALA A 345 30.63 7.22 10.65
C ALA A 345 32.04 6.88 10.15
N SER A 346 32.55 5.70 10.49
CA SER A 346 33.81 5.18 9.95
C SER A 346 33.76 4.96 8.42
N ALA A 347 32.58 5.06 7.82
CA ALA A 347 32.33 4.88 6.40
C ALA A 347 31.89 6.21 5.74
N PRO A 348 32.32 6.50 4.50
CA PRO A 348 31.94 7.71 3.76
C PRO A 348 30.45 7.68 3.35
N PRO A 349 29.87 8.81 2.93
CA PRO A 349 28.59 8.81 2.21
C PRO A 349 28.75 8.18 0.80
N PRO A 350 27.65 7.82 0.11
CA PRO A 350 27.69 7.36 -1.27
C PRO A 350 28.43 8.35 -2.20
N PRO A 351 29.17 7.91 -3.24
CA PRO A 351 30.07 8.77 -4.02
C PRO A 351 29.40 9.95 -4.73
N ARG A 352 28.12 9.81 -5.08
CA ARG A 352 27.34 10.86 -5.78
C ARG A 352 26.59 11.79 -4.83
N PHE A 353 26.67 11.56 -3.53
CA PHE A 353 25.99 12.35 -2.52
C PHE A 353 26.88 13.53 -2.10
N ASN A 354 26.34 14.73 -2.23
CA ASN A 354 27.02 15.98 -1.87
C ASN A 354 26.20 16.82 -0.88
N ASN A 355 26.74 17.93 -0.43
CA ASN A 355 26.08 18.80 0.55
C ASN A 355 24.76 19.40 0.05
N ASP A 356 24.62 19.71 -1.24
CA ASP A 356 23.37 20.23 -1.80
C ASP A 356 22.27 19.18 -1.74
N LYS A 357 22.59 17.92 -2.10
CA LYS A 357 21.68 16.78 -1.96
C LYS A 357 21.32 16.52 -0.49
N GLY A 358 22.30 16.63 0.40
CA GLY A 358 22.07 16.47 1.83
C GLY A 358 21.16 17.57 2.42
N SER A 359 21.34 18.81 1.99
CA SER A 359 20.46 19.91 2.36
C SER A 359 19.04 19.70 1.84
N ALA A 360 18.89 19.27 0.58
CA ALA A 360 17.58 18.97 -0.02
C ALA A 360 16.90 17.79 0.68
N LEU A 361 17.62 16.69 0.92
CA LEU A 361 17.11 15.50 1.64
C LEU A 361 16.67 15.86 3.06
N SER A 362 17.44 16.70 3.77
CA SER A 362 17.10 17.13 5.13
C SER A 362 15.83 17.98 5.17
N ARG A 363 15.62 18.88 4.19
CA ARG A 363 14.37 19.66 4.06
C ARG A 363 13.18 18.75 3.70
N PHE A 364 13.38 17.80 2.80
CA PHE A 364 12.38 16.79 2.48
C PHE A 364 11.96 16.01 3.72
N LEU A 365 12.92 15.52 4.52
CA LEU A 365 12.64 14.77 5.73
C LEU A 365 11.97 15.61 6.82
N ALA A 366 12.34 16.88 6.96
CA ALA A 366 11.66 17.80 7.87
C ALA A 366 10.16 17.95 7.49
N TYR A 367 9.88 18.08 6.19
CA TYR A 367 8.51 18.08 5.68
C TYR A 367 7.80 16.75 5.95
N VAL A 368 8.42 15.62 5.58
CA VAL A 368 7.84 14.27 5.75
C VAL A 368 7.50 13.98 7.20
N LEU A 369 8.38 14.31 8.14
CA LEU A 369 8.20 14.02 9.56
C LEU A 369 7.12 14.89 10.23
N CYS A 370 6.82 16.05 9.66
CA CYS A 370 5.87 17.01 10.23
C CYS A 370 4.65 17.23 9.32
N ASP A 371 4.68 18.22 8.43
CA ASP A 371 3.51 18.64 7.63
C ASP A 371 3.00 17.53 6.70
N GLY A 372 3.90 16.73 6.15
CA GLY A 372 3.58 15.58 5.29
C GLY A 372 2.74 14.51 5.97
N GLN A 373 2.77 14.43 7.30
CA GLN A 373 1.97 13.47 8.07
C GLN A 373 0.47 13.79 8.04
N GLY A 374 0.11 15.05 7.79
CA GLY A 374 -1.29 15.48 7.70
C GLY A 374 -2.09 14.82 6.56
N LYS A 375 -1.39 14.29 5.54
CA LYS A 375 -2.02 13.60 4.39
C LYS A 375 -2.08 12.08 4.52
N ALA A 376 -1.47 11.52 5.57
CA ALA A 376 -1.32 10.07 5.72
C ALA A 376 -2.67 9.33 5.71
N ASP A 377 -3.66 9.82 6.47
CA ASP A 377 -4.98 9.16 6.51
C ASP A 377 -5.65 9.12 5.15
N ASP A 378 -5.70 10.21 4.41
CA ASP A 378 -6.33 10.27 3.07
C ASP A 378 -5.73 9.23 2.12
N LEU A 379 -4.43 9.00 2.20
CA LEU A 379 -3.71 8.03 1.41
C LEU A 379 -3.88 6.58 1.90
N GLY A 380 -4.41 6.37 3.11
CA GLY A 380 -4.57 5.04 3.71
C GLY A 380 -3.42 4.63 4.63
N TYR A 381 -2.51 5.54 4.91
CA TYR A 381 -1.45 5.38 5.90
C TYR A 381 -1.85 5.95 7.26
N SER A 382 -0.95 5.84 8.21
CA SER A 382 -1.07 6.43 9.52
C SER A 382 0.05 7.45 9.75
N PRO A 383 -0.23 8.60 10.32
CA PRO A 383 0.82 9.49 10.77
C PRO A 383 1.61 8.82 11.92
N ILE A 384 2.93 8.98 11.87
CA ILE A 384 3.82 8.39 12.88
C ILE A 384 3.70 9.13 14.21
N PRO A 385 3.70 8.40 15.37
CA PRO A 385 3.66 9.02 16.69
C PRO A 385 4.89 9.89 17.01
N ARG A 386 4.72 10.80 17.98
CA ARG A 386 5.75 11.75 18.42
C ARG A 386 7.12 11.12 18.67
N GLY A 387 7.18 9.94 19.30
CA GLY A 387 8.45 9.24 19.58
C GLY A 387 9.23 8.93 18.29
N LEU A 388 8.54 8.44 17.26
CA LEU A 388 9.14 8.13 15.96
C LEU A 388 9.57 9.40 15.21
N VAL A 389 8.77 10.48 15.26
CA VAL A 389 9.14 11.80 14.70
C VAL A 389 10.42 12.31 15.35
N LYS A 390 10.49 12.30 16.69
CA LYS A 390 11.66 12.71 17.44
C LYS A 390 12.88 11.88 17.08
N GLY A 391 12.74 10.55 17.04
CA GLY A 391 13.81 9.64 16.64
C GLY A 391 14.29 9.90 15.22
N GLY A 392 13.38 10.15 14.28
CA GLY A 392 13.70 10.52 12.89
C GLY A 392 14.49 11.83 12.80
N LEU A 393 14.02 12.89 13.46
CA LEU A 393 14.72 14.19 13.49
C LEU A 393 16.12 14.11 14.12
N LEU A 394 16.31 13.26 15.12
CA LEU A 394 17.65 12.98 15.67
C LEU A 394 18.60 12.43 14.59
N GLN A 395 18.12 11.55 13.72
CA GLN A 395 18.93 10.97 12.66
C GLN A 395 19.22 11.97 11.52
N THR A 396 18.31 12.89 11.23
CA THR A 396 18.54 13.89 10.18
C THR A 396 19.70 14.83 10.51
N LYS A 397 20.03 15.02 11.80
CA LYS A 397 21.19 15.83 12.23
C LYS A 397 22.53 15.35 11.66
N ALA A 398 22.63 14.06 11.38
CA ALA A 398 23.86 13.43 10.88
C ALA A 398 23.93 13.35 9.35
N ILE A 399 22.96 13.85 8.60
CA ILE A 399 23.01 13.89 7.14
C ILE A 399 24.08 14.89 6.68
N PRO A 400 25.05 14.47 5.82
CA PRO A 400 26.05 15.39 5.28
C PRO A 400 25.38 16.56 4.55
N GLY A 401 25.78 17.80 4.84
CA GLY A 401 25.18 19.00 4.23
C GLY A 401 23.92 19.54 4.94
N ASN A 402 23.46 18.93 6.02
CA ASN A 402 22.38 19.48 6.85
C ASN A 402 22.92 20.59 7.75
N ALA A 403 22.93 21.82 7.23
CA ALA A 403 23.44 22.98 7.96
C ALA A 403 22.48 23.55 9.02
N SER A 404 21.19 23.20 8.93
CA SER A 404 20.13 23.73 9.81
C SER A 404 19.17 22.60 10.22
N PRO A 405 19.64 21.66 11.06
CA PRO A 405 18.81 20.55 11.50
C PRO A 405 17.64 21.04 12.36
N VAL A 406 16.45 20.45 12.15
CA VAL A 406 15.30 20.67 13.03
C VAL A 406 15.61 20.08 14.40
N ASP A 407 15.36 20.86 15.44
CA ASP A 407 15.55 20.38 16.80
C ASP A 407 14.43 19.40 17.19
N PRO A 408 14.76 18.16 17.55
CA PRO A 408 13.76 17.14 17.90
C PRO A 408 13.02 17.42 19.22
N ASP A 409 13.50 18.35 20.02
CA ASP A 409 12.87 18.74 21.29
C ASP A 409 11.89 19.92 21.12
N THR A 410 11.98 20.67 20.02
CA THR A 410 11.08 21.80 19.71
C THR A 410 10.11 21.47 18.59
N LEU A 411 9.16 20.56 18.86
CA LEU A 411 8.14 20.12 17.90
C LEU A 411 6.92 21.05 17.81
N SER A 412 6.98 22.27 18.34
CA SER A 412 5.85 23.23 18.36
C SER A 412 5.37 23.63 16.97
N ASN A 413 6.26 23.60 15.97
CA ASN A 413 5.97 23.94 14.58
C ASN A 413 5.76 22.69 13.69
N CYS A 414 5.66 21.51 14.29
CA CYS A 414 5.49 20.26 13.57
C CYS A 414 3.99 19.93 13.49
N ALA A 415 3.40 20.10 12.31
CA ALA A 415 1.96 19.88 12.07
C ALA A 415 1.64 18.39 11.88
N ASN A 416 1.96 17.55 12.87
CA ASN A 416 1.66 16.13 12.87
C ASN A 416 0.37 15.89 13.67
N PRO A 417 -0.63 15.17 13.13
CA PRO A 417 -1.92 14.99 13.81
C PRO A 417 -1.90 14.07 15.05
N THR A 418 -0.79 13.38 15.31
CA THR A 418 -0.70 12.45 16.46
C THR A 418 -0.36 13.13 17.78
N PHE A 419 0.12 14.38 17.75
CA PHE A 419 0.46 15.17 18.95
C PHE A 419 0.19 16.67 18.71
N ASN A 420 0.09 17.43 19.80
CA ASN A 420 -0.08 18.88 19.76
C ASN A 420 1.26 19.61 19.97
N SER A 421 1.23 20.95 19.90
CA SER A 421 2.40 21.81 20.11
C SER A 421 3.06 21.69 21.49
N ALA A 422 2.33 21.19 22.50
CA ALA A 422 2.88 20.87 23.82
C ALA A 422 3.50 19.46 23.86
N GLY A 423 3.44 18.70 22.76
CA GLY A 423 3.95 17.33 22.67
C GLY A 423 3.05 16.27 23.30
N GLU A 424 1.80 16.59 23.64
CA GLU A 424 0.85 15.61 24.14
C GLU A 424 0.32 14.75 22.98
N LEU A 425 0.19 13.45 23.19
CA LEU A 425 -0.34 12.49 22.21
C LEU A 425 -1.85 12.67 22.02
N THR A 426 -2.24 13.48 21.05
CA THR A 426 -3.65 13.72 20.72
C THR A 426 -4.34 12.48 20.17
N VAL A 427 -3.59 11.58 19.52
CA VAL A 427 -4.13 10.33 18.97
C VAL A 427 -4.76 9.45 20.05
N LEU A 428 -4.19 9.39 21.25
CA LEU A 428 -4.75 8.58 22.36
C LEU A 428 -6.06 9.17 22.91
N LYS A 429 -6.25 10.50 22.76
CA LYS A 429 -7.49 11.19 23.18
C LYS A 429 -8.56 11.13 22.09
N ASN A 430 -8.17 11.26 20.83
CA ASN A 430 -9.09 11.52 19.71
C ASN A 430 -9.43 10.25 18.91
N ALA A 431 -8.61 9.19 18.97
CA ALA A 431 -8.90 7.94 18.27
C ALA A 431 -10.24 7.36 18.77
N PRO A 432 -11.19 7.06 17.86
CA PRO A 432 -12.49 6.55 18.24
C PRO A 432 -12.37 5.16 18.87
N MET A 433 -13.20 4.89 19.88
CA MET A 433 -13.33 3.54 20.43
C MET A 433 -14.06 2.64 19.41
N PRO A 434 -13.68 1.36 19.33
CA PRO A 434 -14.35 0.42 18.42
C PRO A 434 -15.82 0.23 18.83
N SER A 435 -16.64 -0.13 17.85
CA SER A 435 -18.03 -0.49 18.10
C SER A 435 -18.10 -1.72 19.02
N PRO A 436 -19.06 -1.78 19.96
CA PRO A 436 -19.37 -3.01 20.68
C PRO A 436 -19.63 -4.22 19.77
N CYS A 437 -20.07 -4.00 18.54
CA CYS A 437 -20.24 -5.02 17.51
C CYS A 437 -18.92 -5.61 16.99
N ASP A 438 -17.81 -4.92 17.17
CA ASP A 438 -16.48 -5.42 16.80
C ASP A 438 -15.83 -6.25 17.91
N LYS A 439 -16.48 -6.41 19.06
CA LYS A 439 -15.98 -7.27 20.14
C LYS A 439 -16.10 -8.74 19.74
N ALA A 440 -15.09 -9.54 20.10
CA ALA A 440 -15.11 -10.98 19.91
C ALA A 440 -16.37 -11.60 20.55
N GLY A 441 -17.03 -12.50 19.81
CA GLY A 441 -18.31 -13.10 20.22
C GLY A 441 -19.56 -12.25 19.94
N ALA A 442 -19.43 -10.98 19.51
CA ALA A 442 -20.58 -10.21 19.05
C ALA A 442 -21.14 -10.76 17.74
N PRO A 443 -22.48 -10.74 17.51
CA PRO A 443 -23.07 -11.17 16.26
C PRO A 443 -22.51 -10.35 15.08
N ILE A 444 -22.37 -10.95 13.89
CA ILE A 444 -21.94 -10.21 12.70
C ILE A 444 -23.04 -9.26 12.23
N ASP A 445 -24.32 -9.71 12.27
CA ASP A 445 -25.50 -8.86 12.04
C ASP A 445 -25.86 -8.15 13.35
N CYS A 446 -25.11 -7.09 13.67
CA CYS A 446 -25.13 -6.44 14.96
C CYS A 446 -25.57 -4.98 14.87
N THR A 447 -26.40 -4.55 15.82
CA THR A 447 -26.66 -3.15 16.16
C THR A 447 -26.32 -2.92 17.63
N VAL A 448 -26.02 -1.67 17.98
CA VAL A 448 -25.75 -1.30 19.39
C VAL A 448 -27.02 -0.76 20.01
N GLN A 449 -27.51 -1.40 21.07
CA GLN A 449 -28.64 -0.94 21.88
C GLN A 449 -28.18 -0.81 23.34
N ASN A 450 -28.37 0.35 23.93
CA ASN A 450 -27.92 0.64 25.31
C ASN A 450 -26.45 0.29 25.57
N GLY A 451 -25.58 0.55 24.58
CA GLY A 451 -24.14 0.23 24.69
C GLY A 451 -23.78 -1.23 24.52
N GLN A 452 -24.75 -2.13 24.27
CA GLN A 452 -24.52 -3.57 24.09
C GLN A 452 -24.76 -4.00 22.64
N PRO A 453 -23.97 -4.98 22.11
CA PRO A 453 -24.19 -5.55 20.81
C PRO A 453 -25.42 -6.47 20.82
N VAL A 454 -26.39 -6.20 19.95
CA VAL A 454 -27.59 -7.04 19.77
C VAL A 454 -27.72 -7.46 18.32
N LYS A 455 -28.24 -8.64 18.05
CA LYS A 455 -28.43 -9.14 16.68
C LYS A 455 -29.50 -8.29 15.98
N THR A 456 -29.18 -7.81 14.79
CA THR A 456 -30.13 -7.05 13.95
C THR A 456 -31.29 -7.98 13.56
N GLY A 457 -32.53 -7.56 13.80
CA GLY A 457 -33.71 -8.37 13.47
C GLY A 457 -34.28 -9.20 14.64
N SER A 458 -33.67 -9.17 15.82
CA SER A 458 -34.35 -9.58 17.06
C SER A 458 -35.35 -8.48 17.42
N GLY A 459 -36.44 -8.39 16.67
CA GLY A 459 -37.55 -7.53 17.02
C GLY A 459 -38.03 -7.90 18.41
N SER A 460 -38.12 -6.90 19.27
CA SER A 460 -38.79 -6.92 20.52
C SER A 460 -40.21 -7.46 20.34
N GLY A 461 -40.37 -8.78 20.35
CA GLY A 461 -41.61 -9.38 20.74
C GLY A 461 -41.74 -9.09 22.22
N GLY A 462 -42.57 -8.12 22.58
CA GLY A 462 -42.88 -7.81 23.96
C GLY A 462 -43.46 -9.05 24.63
N THR A 463 -42.64 -9.82 25.31
CA THR A 463 -43.05 -10.73 26.35
C THR A 463 -43.31 -9.88 27.57
N GLY A 464 -44.63 -9.50 27.74
CA GLY A 464 -45.13 -9.03 29.02
C GLY A 464 -44.77 -10.07 30.07
N GLY A 465 -43.80 -9.72 30.91
CA GLY A 465 -43.42 -10.47 32.07
C GLY A 465 -44.60 -10.49 33.04
N ALA A 466 -45.23 -11.66 33.16
CA ALA A 466 -46.06 -11.97 34.31
C ALA A 466 -45.19 -12.07 35.58
N ALA A 467 -45.16 -10.98 36.34
CA ALA A 467 -44.69 -11.02 37.71
C ALA A 467 -45.82 -11.60 38.57
N GLY A 468 -45.62 -12.81 39.08
CA GLY A 468 -46.46 -13.42 40.10
C GLY A 468 -46.43 -12.57 41.37
N GLY A 469 -47.55 -12.06 41.78
CA GLY A 469 -47.79 -11.51 43.11
C GLY A 469 -48.97 -12.22 43.71
N THR A 470 -48.69 -12.94 44.82
CA THR A 470 -49.62 -13.59 45.72
C THR A 470 -50.40 -12.58 46.55
N GLY A 471 -51.71 -12.79 46.65
CA GLY A 471 -52.50 -12.49 47.85
C GLY A 471 -53.53 -11.39 47.79
N GLY A 472 -54.79 -11.77 48.04
CA GLY A 472 -55.77 -10.92 48.73
C GLY A 472 -57.10 -10.74 48.02
N ALA A 473 -58.06 -11.52 48.52
CA ALA A 473 -59.49 -11.47 48.16
C ALA A 473 -60.17 -10.19 48.59
N ALA A 474 -61.15 -9.72 47.79
CA ALA A 474 -62.48 -9.38 48.24
C ALA A 474 -63.25 -8.49 47.24
N GLY A 475 -64.34 -8.96 46.72
CA GLY A 475 -65.66 -8.37 46.80
C GLY A 475 -66.07 -7.25 45.82
N GLY A 476 -67.10 -7.50 45.05
CA GLY A 476 -68.07 -6.48 44.73
C GLY A 476 -68.42 -6.23 43.28
N SER A 477 -69.44 -6.97 42.85
CA SER A 477 -70.65 -6.59 42.12
C SER A 477 -70.65 -5.44 41.12
N GLY A 478 -71.23 -5.66 39.95
CA GLY A 478 -72.25 -4.84 39.41
C GLY A 478 -72.05 -4.26 38.02
N GLY A 479 -72.92 -4.66 37.08
CA GLY A 479 -73.56 -3.80 36.14
C GLY A 479 -73.07 -3.80 34.69
N SER A 480 -73.65 -4.65 33.88
CA SER A 480 -74.69 -4.46 32.89
C SER A 480 -74.48 -3.43 31.79
N GLY A 481 -74.70 -3.88 30.57
CA GLY A 481 -75.26 -3.15 29.43
C GLY A 481 -74.23 -2.75 28.39
N GLY A 482 -74.38 -3.13 27.18
CA GLY A 482 -75.37 -3.25 26.22
C GLY A 482 -74.80 -3.14 24.85
N THR A 483 -75.18 -4.04 24.06
CA THR A 483 -75.76 -3.95 22.72
C THR A 483 -75.04 -3.18 21.62
N GLY A 484 -74.87 -3.93 20.53
CA GLY A 484 -75.27 -3.68 19.17
C GLY A 484 -74.15 -3.44 18.23
N GLY A 485 -74.07 -4.15 17.16
CA GLY A 485 -74.82 -4.53 16.05
C GLY A 485 -73.82 -4.73 14.91
N SER A 486 -73.87 -5.86 14.31
CA SER A 486 -74.24 -6.18 12.91
C SER A 486 -73.44 -5.38 11.86
N GLY A 487 -72.85 -5.95 10.87
CA GLY A 487 -73.30 -6.85 9.87
C GLY A 487 -72.48 -6.80 8.63
N GLY A 488 -72.49 -7.84 7.82
CA GLY A 488 -72.30 -7.83 6.41
C GLY A 488 -71.01 -8.54 5.96
N ALA A 489 -70.98 -9.75 5.67
CA ALA A 489 -71.42 -10.71 4.65
C ALA A 489 -71.18 -10.26 3.21
N GLY A 490 -70.48 -11.15 2.49
CA GLY A 490 -70.39 -11.22 1.04
C GLY A 490 -68.99 -11.66 0.61
N GLY A 491 -68.69 -12.80 0.16
CA GLY A 491 -69.41 -13.77 -0.67
C GLY A 491 -68.83 -13.79 -2.08
N GLY A 492 -68.34 -14.92 -2.54
CA GLY A 492 -68.08 -15.17 -3.94
C GLY A 492 -66.72 -15.81 -4.20
N THR A 493 -66.62 -17.15 -4.10
CA THR A 493 -66.74 -18.16 -5.21
C THR A 493 -65.94 -17.74 -6.43
N GLY A 494 -64.95 -18.46 -6.91
CA GLY A 494 -64.87 -19.83 -7.32
C GLY A 494 -64.16 -19.85 -8.65
N GLY A 495 -63.44 -20.88 -8.97
CA GLY A 495 -62.97 -21.07 -10.32
C GLY A 495 -61.68 -21.89 -10.42
N ALA A 496 -61.89 -23.18 -10.43
CA ALA A 496 -60.91 -24.19 -10.84
C ALA A 496 -60.81 -24.27 -12.36
N GLY A 497 -59.66 -24.77 -12.85
CA GLY A 497 -59.47 -25.15 -14.23
C GLY A 497 -57.98 -25.41 -14.46
N SER A 498 -57.48 -26.55 -14.19
CA SER A 498 -57.29 -27.75 -14.99
C SER A 498 -56.61 -27.57 -16.33
N GLY A 499 -55.47 -28.19 -16.45
CA GLY A 499 -55.18 -29.10 -17.53
C GLY A 499 -54.14 -28.68 -18.53
N GLY A 500 -53.22 -29.57 -18.76
CA GLY A 500 -52.58 -29.64 -20.04
C GLY A 500 -51.10 -30.03 -20.02
N ALA A 501 -50.90 -31.33 -19.87
CA ALA A 501 -49.68 -32.05 -20.21
C ALA A 501 -49.37 -32.01 -21.71
N GLY A 502 -48.15 -32.13 -22.07
CA GLY A 502 -47.71 -32.34 -23.43
C GLY A 502 -46.20 -32.47 -23.57
N ASP A 503 -45.70 -33.63 -23.28
CA ASP A 503 -44.49 -34.22 -23.84
C ASP A 503 -44.96 -35.03 -25.09
N PRO A 504 -44.15 -35.63 -25.98
CA PRO A 504 -42.68 -35.62 -26.19
C PRO A 504 -42.31 -35.67 -27.71
N ASN A 505 -41.05 -35.95 -27.96
CA ASN A 505 -40.49 -36.62 -29.17
C ASN A 505 -40.23 -35.78 -30.40
N ALA A 506 -39.07 -35.85 -31.03
CA ALA A 506 -38.44 -36.93 -31.77
C ALA A 506 -37.02 -36.49 -32.13
N ALA A 507 -36.00 -37.23 -31.90
CA ALA A 507 -35.48 -38.31 -32.72
C ALA A 507 -35.00 -37.95 -34.13
N GLY A 508 -33.73 -38.25 -34.33
CA GLY A 508 -33.18 -38.78 -35.57
C GLY A 508 -32.22 -37.82 -36.26
N ALA A 509 -31.08 -38.14 -36.67
CA ALA A 509 -30.35 -39.27 -37.18
C ALA A 509 -28.96 -38.74 -37.60
N ALA A 510 -27.90 -39.38 -37.17
CA ALA A 510 -26.97 -40.17 -37.98
C ALA A 510 -26.40 -39.57 -39.30
N GLY A 511 -25.09 -39.62 -39.38
CA GLY A 511 -24.31 -39.60 -40.63
C GLY A 511 -22.97 -38.89 -40.39
N ASP A 512 -22.05 -39.48 -40.32
CA ASP A 512 -20.95 -40.39 -40.63
C ASP A 512 -19.75 -39.65 -41.27
N PRO A 513 -18.60 -40.29 -41.32
CA PRO A 513 -17.32 -39.74 -40.97
C PRO A 513 -16.46 -39.45 -42.22
N ASN A 514 -15.58 -38.59 -42.14
CA ASN A 514 -14.31 -38.56 -42.85
C ASN A 514 -13.85 -37.15 -43.19
N ALA A 515 -12.82 -36.71 -42.57
CA ALA A 515 -11.72 -36.04 -43.28
C ALA A 515 -10.62 -35.68 -42.31
N ALA A 516 -9.49 -36.13 -42.68
CA ALA A 516 -8.21 -35.95 -42.03
C ALA A 516 -7.69 -34.52 -42.12
N GLY A 517 -6.95 -34.10 -41.08
CA GLY A 517 -5.79 -33.24 -41.26
C GLY A 517 -6.03 -31.75 -41.06
N GLY A 518 -5.57 -31.23 -39.93
CA GLY A 518 -5.39 -29.79 -39.71
C GLY A 518 -4.80 -29.56 -38.35
N ALA A 519 -3.50 -29.23 -38.30
CA ALA A 519 -2.76 -28.88 -37.11
C ALA A 519 -3.42 -27.73 -36.38
N ALA A 520 -3.80 -27.93 -35.13
CA ALA A 520 -4.30 -26.90 -34.24
C ALA A 520 -3.11 -26.15 -33.64
N GLY A 521 -3.07 -24.86 -33.93
CA GLY A 521 -2.28 -23.91 -33.16
C GLY A 521 -2.86 -23.77 -31.76
N GLY A 522 -2.08 -24.18 -30.75
CA GLY A 522 -2.45 -23.99 -29.36
C GLY A 522 -2.26 -22.54 -28.96
N ASP A 523 -3.29 -21.98 -28.34
CA ASP A 523 -3.28 -20.71 -27.65
C ASP A 523 -2.26 -20.78 -26.48
N PRO A 524 -1.23 -19.88 -26.39
CA PRO A 524 -0.22 -19.92 -25.34
C PRO A 524 -0.68 -19.40 -23.98
N ASN A 525 -1.97 -19.10 -23.77
CA ASN A 525 -2.50 -18.50 -22.55
C ASN A 525 -3.45 -19.36 -21.71
N ALA A 526 -3.48 -20.66 -21.90
CA ALA A 526 -4.23 -21.53 -20.99
C ALA A 526 -3.33 -22.00 -19.85
N PRO A 527 -3.69 -21.78 -18.56
CA PRO A 527 -2.94 -22.33 -17.45
C PRO A 527 -3.11 -23.84 -17.43
N GLY A 528 -2.02 -24.54 -17.72
CA GLY A 528 -1.96 -25.99 -17.58
C GLY A 528 -2.12 -26.39 -16.12
N ALA A 529 -3.07 -27.27 -15.82
CA ALA A 529 -3.14 -27.99 -14.57
C ALA A 529 -1.95 -28.95 -14.50
N GLY A 530 -0.85 -28.50 -13.86
CA GLY A 530 0.29 -29.33 -13.51
C GLY A 530 0.05 -30.02 -12.18
N ASP A 531 0.32 -31.30 -12.11
CA ASP A 531 0.48 -32.07 -10.89
C ASP A 531 1.55 -31.36 -10.01
N GLY A 532 1.34 -31.23 -8.72
CA GLY A 532 2.07 -30.37 -7.76
C GLY A 532 3.56 -30.67 -7.56
N THR A 533 4.32 -30.95 -8.63
CA THR A 533 5.76 -31.26 -8.62
C THR A 533 6.62 -30.27 -9.44
N GLY A 534 6.02 -29.24 -10.03
CA GLY A 534 6.73 -28.27 -10.86
C GLY A 534 7.24 -27.04 -10.09
N ASP A 535 8.30 -26.41 -10.61
CA ASP A 535 8.79 -25.14 -10.11
C ASP A 535 7.76 -24.02 -10.32
N VAL A 536 7.61 -23.13 -9.33
CA VAL A 536 6.79 -21.93 -9.46
C VAL A 536 7.63 -20.85 -10.13
N VAL A 537 7.17 -20.38 -11.28
CA VAL A 537 7.87 -19.38 -12.11
C VAL A 537 7.08 -18.08 -12.10
N ASP A 538 7.75 -16.96 -11.89
CA ASP A 538 7.17 -15.64 -12.03
C ASP A 538 6.78 -15.40 -13.51
N PRO A 539 5.50 -15.16 -13.79
CA PRO A 539 5.03 -15.01 -15.17
C PRO A 539 5.50 -13.72 -15.86
N GLN A 540 6.02 -12.75 -15.12
CA GLN A 540 6.52 -11.49 -15.67
C GLN A 540 8.03 -11.50 -15.92
N THR A 541 8.79 -12.17 -15.07
CA THR A 541 10.26 -12.20 -15.16
C THR A 541 10.80 -13.54 -15.66
N GLY A 542 9.98 -14.59 -15.69
CA GLY A 542 10.40 -15.95 -16.06
C GLY A 542 11.32 -16.60 -15.02
N GLN A 543 11.49 -16.02 -13.86
CA GLN A 543 12.36 -16.55 -12.80
C GLN A 543 11.60 -17.59 -11.94
N VAL A 544 12.32 -18.64 -11.57
CA VAL A 544 11.82 -19.65 -10.63
C VAL A 544 11.81 -19.05 -9.24
N VAL A 545 10.61 -18.80 -8.68
CA VAL A 545 10.42 -18.24 -7.33
C VAL A 545 10.29 -19.30 -6.25
N ALA A 546 10.06 -20.57 -6.63
CA ALA A 546 10.15 -21.74 -5.75
C ALA A 546 10.30 -23.03 -6.54
N ARG A 547 10.98 -24.03 -5.96
CA ARG A 547 11.19 -25.34 -6.58
C ARG A 547 10.24 -26.38 -5.99
N GLY A 548 9.60 -27.17 -6.86
CA GLY A 548 8.81 -28.33 -6.46
C GLY A 548 9.68 -29.43 -5.85
N ARG A 549 9.13 -30.16 -4.90
CA ARG A 549 9.80 -31.27 -4.20
C ARG A 549 10.03 -32.43 -5.18
N GLY A 550 11.29 -32.65 -5.67
CA GLY A 550 11.63 -33.86 -6.40
C GLY A 550 12.65 -33.75 -7.53
N GLY A 551 13.17 -32.57 -7.85
CA GLY A 551 14.14 -32.41 -8.93
C GLY A 551 15.58 -32.35 -8.45
N SER A 552 16.43 -33.30 -8.86
CA SER A 552 17.87 -33.22 -8.75
C SER A 552 18.40 -32.06 -9.57
N ALA A 553 19.26 -31.22 -8.98
CA ALA A 553 19.82 -30.04 -9.63
C ALA A 553 20.63 -30.45 -10.86
N THR A 554 20.12 -30.15 -12.05
CA THR A 554 20.95 -30.05 -13.26
C THR A 554 21.21 -28.57 -13.48
N GLU A 555 22.48 -28.20 -13.58
CA GLU A 555 22.90 -26.83 -13.93
C GLU A 555 22.18 -26.40 -15.20
N VAL A 556 21.33 -25.41 -15.09
CA VAL A 556 20.77 -24.72 -16.25
C VAL A 556 21.73 -23.59 -16.59
N ALA A 557 22.52 -23.80 -17.63
CA ALA A 557 23.28 -22.72 -18.24
C ALA A 557 22.31 -21.60 -18.65
N ALA A 558 22.63 -20.39 -18.22
CA ALA A 558 21.90 -19.20 -18.62
C ALA A 558 21.96 -19.04 -20.14
N THR A 559 20.87 -19.36 -20.84
CA THR A 559 20.72 -19.02 -22.24
C THR A 559 20.31 -17.55 -22.28
N VAL A 560 21.22 -16.71 -22.77
CA VAL A 560 20.88 -15.33 -23.16
C VAL A 560 19.88 -15.46 -24.31
N VAL A 561 18.62 -15.21 -24.04
CA VAL A 561 17.61 -15.03 -25.07
C VAL A 561 17.83 -13.65 -25.64
N GLU A 562 18.45 -13.54 -26.80
CA GLU A 562 18.37 -12.35 -27.63
C GLU A 562 16.90 -12.13 -27.93
N VAL A 563 16.34 -11.06 -27.39
CA VAL A 563 15.01 -10.57 -27.76
C VAL A 563 15.09 -10.08 -29.19
N SER A 564 14.77 -10.95 -30.12
CA SER A 564 14.52 -10.60 -31.51
C SER A 564 13.31 -9.67 -31.53
N GLY A 565 13.54 -8.37 -31.72
CA GLY A 565 12.49 -7.36 -31.81
C GLY A 565 11.48 -7.75 -32.89
N LYS A 566 10.18 -7.65 -32.55
CA LYS A 566 9.10 -7.84 -33.51
C LYS A 566 9.21 -6.80 -34.63
N PRO A 567 8.84 -7.14 -35.89
CA PRO A 567 9.00 -6.21 -37.03
C PRO A 567 8.14 -4.95 -36.97
N GLU A 568 7.37 -4.73 -35.92
CA GLU A 568 6.52 -3.54 -35.73
C GLU A 568 7.22 -2.36 -35.03
N ASP A 569 8.36 -2.60 -34.37
CA ASP A 569 9.09 -1.56 -33.62
C ASP A 569 9.86 -0.57 -34.53
N TRP A 570 10.07 -0.89 -35.80
CA TRP A 570 10.72 0.03 -36.75
C TRP A 570 9.86 1.25 -37.08
N MET A 571 8.53 1.16 -37.00
CA MET A 571 7.63 2.29 -37.20
C MET A 571 7.73 3.33 -36.09
N LEU A 572 7.79 2.87 -34.82
CA LEU A 572 7.94 3.75 -33.65
C LEU A 572 9.32 4.41 -33.60
N THR A 573 10.38 3.66 -33.89
CA THR A 573 11.75 4.21 -33.98
C THR A 573 11.93 5.16 -35.16
N SER A 574 11.29 4.93 -36.30
CA SER A 574 11.32 5.86 -37.42
C SER A 574 10.48 7.12 -37.17
N LEU A 575 9.37 7.05 -36.44
CA LEU A 575 8.57 8.22 -36.06
C LEU A 575 9.33 9.15 -35.10
N THR A 576 9.97 8.60 -34.10
CA THR A 576 10.80 9.36 -33.14
C THR A 576 12.04 9.96 -33.79
N ALA A 577 12.66 9.28 -34.75
CA ALA A 577 13.77 9.82 -35.52
C ALA A 577 13.32 10.99 -36.44
N LEU A 578 12.12 10.90 -37.00
CA LEU A 578 11.54 11.95 -37.86
C LEU A 578 11.14 13.20 -37.06
N GLU A 579 10.60 13.03 -35.86
CA GLU A 579 10.30 14.11 -34.91
C GLU A 579 11.57 14.83 -34.46
N LEU A 580 12.61 14.11 -34.08
CA LEU A 580 13.91 14.67 -33.70
C LEU A 580 14.55 15.44 -34.88
N LEU A 581 14.45 14.92 -36.11
CA LEU A 581 14.94 15.59 -37.31
C LEU A 581 14.14 16.87 -37.62
N ALA A 582 12.85 16.88 -37.39
CA ALA A 582 11.99 18.04 -37.52
C ALA A 582 12.33 19.15 -36.52
N VAL A 583 12.57 18.79 -35.25
CA VAL A 583 12.96 19.75 -34.20
C VAL A 583 14.32 20.38 -34.47
N VAL A 584 15.27 19.64 -35.08
CA VAL A 584 16.62 20.14 -35.37
C VAL A 584 16.66 20.96 -36.69
N LEU A 585 15.91 20.56 -37.72
CA LEU A 585 16.01 21.18 -39.06
C LEU A 585 15.00 22.31 -39.34
N VAL A 586 13.82 22.28 -38.72
CA VAL A 586 12.78 23.27 -38.95
C VAL A 586 13.16 24.68 -38.45
N PRO A 587 13.74 24.89 -37.26
CA PRO A 587 14.14 26.21 -36.81
C PRO A 587 15.16 26.91 -37.72
N PRO A 588 16.26 26.29 -38.18
CA PRO A 588 17.22 26.96 -39.07
C PRO A 588 16.67 27.23 -40.48
N LEU A 589 15.74 26.39 -40.98
CA LEU A 589 15.10 26.59 -42.27
C LEU A 589 14.10 27.74 -42.24
N LEU A 590 13.34 27.89 -41.18
CA LEU A 590 12.45 29.04 -40.93
C LEU A 590 13.24 30.32 -40.72
N GLY A 591 14.33 30.26 -39.98
CA GLY A 591 15.24 31.41 -39.78
C GLY A 591 15.85 31.91 -41.07
N ARG A 592 16.27 31.04 -42.00
CA ARG A 592 16.77 31.40 -43.36
C ARG A 592 15.70 32.01 -44.26
N ARG A 593 14.44 31.56 -44.15
CA ARG A 593 13.32 32.16 -44.92
C ARG A 593 12.95 33.55 -44.39
N LEU A 594 12.99 33.78 -43.11
CA LEU A 594 12.71 35.10 -42.51
C LEU A 594 13.82 36.12 -42.81
N LEU A 595 15.10 35.70 -42.82
CA LEU A 595 16.22 36.54 -43.19
C LEU A 595 16.23 36.92 -44.69
N ARG A 596 15.82 36.03 -45.60
CA ARG A 596 15.66 36.34 -47.03
C ARG A 596 14.53 37.33 -47.34
N ARG A 597 13.45 37.36 -46.55
CA ARG A 597 12.37 38.35 -46.72
C ARG A 597 12.76 39.75 -46.24
N ARG A 598 13.75 39.86 -45.36
CA ARG A 598 14.20 41.16 -44.82
C ARG A 598 15.21 41.88 -45.72
N ASN A 599 15.88 41.18 -46.64
CA ASN A 599 16.86 41.75 -47.57
C ASN A 599 16.28 42.04 -48.97
N GLY A 600 14.96 41.94 -49.16
CA GLY A 600 14.29 42.16 -50.47
C GLY A 600 13.52 43.49 -50.61
N SER A 601 13.60 44.40 -49.60
CA SER A 601 12.93 45.72 -49.71
C SER A 601 13.93 46.85 -49.49
N GLY A 602 14.82 47.00 -50.42
CA GLY A 602 15.74 48.14 -50.47
C GLY A 602 16.28 48.30 -51.91
N GLY A 603 15.60 49.10 -52.71
CA GLY A 603 16.10 49.51 -54.03
C GLY A 603 14.99 49.93 -54.92
N THR A 604 14.72 51.24 -55.04
CA THR A 604 14.78 52.12 -56.23
C THR A 604 13.94 53.37 -56.02
N SER A 605 14.63 54.45 -56.25
CA SER A 605 14.30 55.87 -56.59
C SER A 605 13.69 56.71 -55.47
#